data_36feba5e1f3efdd94b041a0a6733bb90
#
_entry.id   36feba5e1f3efdd94b041a0a6733bb90
#
_cell.length_a   1.000
_cell.length_b   1.000
_cell.length_c   1.000
_cell.angle_alpha   90.00
_cell.angle_beta   90.00
_cell.angle_gamma   90.00
#
_symmetry.space_group_name_H-M   'P 1'
#
loop_
_entity.id
_entity.type
_entity.pdbx_description
1 polymer ?
#
loop_
_entity_poly.entity_id
_entity_poly.type
_entity_poly.pdbx_seq_one_letter_code
_entity_poly.pdbx_strand_id
1 'polypeptide(L)'
;LQEGIELAKEVNSKVKAANAKDVKVIIGTPFIHLAEVSKLVDPAVVAVSAQNCATEVSGAYTGEVSAAMVASTGSQYVILGHSERRSYYGETDEILVKKVQRALENNLDVIFCVGEVLAEREAGKHFEVVKSQLVNGLFNLSADQFTHIVVAYEPVWAIGTGKTATSAQAGEMHAFIRKTIADKYGKEVADNTSILYGGSCNPKNADELFCQADVDGGLIGGASLKADDFMAIITARQKH
;
A
#
# COMPACT_ATOMS: atom_id res chain seq x y z
N LEU A 1 6.61 -21.67 2.48
CA LEU A 1 7.06 -20.93 3.67
C LEU A 1 8.53 -20.52 3.53
N GLN A 2 9.44 -21.47 3.32
CA GLN A 2 10.88 -21.24 3.30
C GLN A 2 11.33 -20.19 2.27
N GLU A 3 10.83 -20.24 1.04
CA GLU A 3 11.16 -19.27 -0.02
C GLU A 3 10.86 -17.83 0.38
N GLY A 4 9.71 -17.58 1.04
CA GLY A 4 9.35 -16.25 1.51
C GLY A 4 10.26 -15.74 2.64
N ILE A 5 10.70 -16.65 3.52
CA ILE A 5 11.65 -16.35 4.59
C ILE A 5 13.02 -15.97 4.02
N GLU A 6 13.52 -16.73 3.05
CA GLU A 6 14.80 -16.45 2.39
C GLU A 6 14.75 -15.11 1.63
N LEU A 7 13.64 -14.84 0.91
CA LEU A 7 13.45 -13.56 0.24
C LEU A 7 13.46 -12.38 1.22
N ALA A 8 12.75 -12.52 2.35
CA ALA A 8 12.71 -11.47 3.38
C ALA A 8 14.10 -11.20 3.99
N LYS A 9 14.89 -12.26 4.26
CA LYS A 9 16.28 -12.14 4.71
C LYS A 9 17.15 -11.39 3.70
N GLU A 10 17.04 -11.78 2.44
CA GLU A 10 17.82 -11.18 1.36
C GLU A 10 17.49 -9.69 1.21
N VAL A 11 16.19 -9.32 1.17
CA VAL A 11 15.75 -7.94 1.08
C VAL A 11 16.26 -7.14 2.28
N ASN A 12 16.05 -7.62 3.51
CA ASN A 12 16.53 -6.95 4.72
C ASN A 12 18.06 -6.70 4.68
N SER A 13 18.83 -7.68 4.26
CA SER A 13 20.29 -7.57 4.16
C SER A 13 20.73 -6.56 3.11
N LYS A 14 20.09 -6.56 1.93
CA LYS A 14 20.39 -5.63 0.84
C LYS A 14 20.00 -4.19 1.19
N VAL A 15 18.83 -3.96 1.78
CA VAL A 15 18.37 -2.63 2.22
C VAL A 15 19.31 -2.07 3.27
N LYS A 16 19.72 -2.90 4.24
CA LYS A 16 20.69 -2.52 5.28
C LYS A 16 22.04 -2.15 4.69
N ALA A 17 22.56 -2.96 3.76
CA ALA A 17 23.83 -2.72 3.08
C ALA A 17 23.81 -1.44 2.23
N ALA A 18 22.69 -1.16 1.55
CA ALA A 18 22.51 0.03 0.72
C ALA A 18 22.33 1.32 1.55
N ASN A 19 22.12 1.21 2.87
CA ASN A 19 21.86 2.35 3.76
C ASN A 19 20.75 3.28 3.24
N ALA A 20 19.64 2.68 2.81
CA ALA A 20 18.49 3.37 2.17
C ALA A 20 17.65 4.14 3.21
N LYS A 21 18.27 5.12 3.92
CA LYS A 21 17.65 5.83 5.06
C LYS A 21 16.50 6.75 4.67
N ASP A 22 16.49 7.23 3.42
CA ASP A 22 15.49 8.19 2.94
C ASP A 22 14.26 7.50 2.32
N VAL A 23 14.25 6.17 2.29
CA VAL A 23 13.13 5.37 1.76
C VAL A 23 12.66 4.39 2.82
N LYS A 24 11.37 4.48 3.20
CA LYS A 24 10.73 3.47 4.04
C LYS A 24 10.44 2.23 3.22
N VAL A 25 11.04 1.11 3.58
CA VAL A 25 10.82 -0.18 2.93
C VAL A 25 9.87 -1.02 3.78
N ILE A 26 8.80 -1.52 3.15
CA ILE A 26 7.77 -2.34 3.81
C ILE A 26 7.60 -3.63 3.02
N ILE A 27 7.64 -4.78 3.67
CA ILE A 27 7.36 -6.08 3.05
C ILE A 27 5.95 -6.52 3.42
N GLY A 28 5.07 -6.66 2.41
CA GLY A 28 3.71 -7.20 2.57
C GLY A 28 3.68 -8.70 2.37
N THR A 29 3.58 -9.48 3.45
CA THR A 29 3.62 -10.95 3.40
C THR A 29 2.27 -11.60 3.63
N PRO A 30 2.04 -12.84 3.13
CA PRO A 30 0.92 -13.67 3.56
C PRO A 30 0.94 -13.91 5.08
N PHE A 31 -0.23 -14.14 5.68
CA PHE A 31 -0.37 -14.33 7.14
C PHE A 31 0.58 -15.37 7.73
N ILE A 32 0.83 -16.47 7.01
CA ILE A 32 1.70 -17.56 7.47
C ILE A 32 3.17 -17.17 7.67
N HIS A 33 3.59 -16.02 7.11
CA HIS A 33 4.97 -15.53 7.21
C HIS A 33 5.13 -14.45 8.30
N LEU A 34 4.04 -13.76 8.71
CA LEU A 34 4.13 -12.54 9.51
C LEU A 34 4.98 -12.70 10.77
N ALA A 35 4.68 -13.70 11.60
CA ALA A 35 5.35 -13.88 12.89
C ALA A 35 6.85 -14.22 12.72
N GLU A 36 7.21 -14.95 11.68
CA GLU A 36 8.59 -15.33 11.44
C GLU A 36 9.38 -14.20 10.78
N VAL A 37 8.82 -13.57 9.76
CA VAL A 37 9.44 -12.44 9.07
C VAL A 37 9.63 -11.25 10.02
N SER A 38 8.64 -10.92 10.86
CA SER A 38 8.75 -9.83 11.83
C SER A 38 9.88 -10.05 12.87
N LYS A 39 10.17 -11.30 13.22
CA LYS A 39 11.30 -11.62 14.12
C LYS A 39 12.66 -11.58 13.42
N LEU A 40 12.65 -11.75 12.12
CA LEU A 40 13.86 -11.93 11.33
C LEU A 40 14.41 -10.62 10.79
N VAL A 41 13.53 -9.68 10.39
CA VAL A 41 13.95 -8.39 9.85
C VAL A 41 14.27 -7.41 10.97
N ASP A 42 15.16 -6.46 10.68
CA ASP A 42 15.43 -5.32 11.54
C ASP A 42 14.33 -4.27 11.32
N PRO A 43 13.43 -4.01 12.29
CA PRO A 43 12.30 -3.09 12.09
C PRO A 43 12.72 -1.65 11.82
N ALA A 44 13.98 -1.28 12.12
CA ALA A 44 14.54 0.01 11.75
C ALA A 44 14.97 0.08 10.27
N VAL A 45 15.06 -1.07 9.59
CA VAL A 45 15.49 -1.20 8.18
C VAL A 45 14.31 -1.54 7.29
N VAL A 46 13.52 -2.55 7.68
CA VAL A 46 12.38 -3.05 6.91
C VAL A 46 11.19 -3.25 7.85
N ALA A 47 10.07 -2.61 7.54
CA ALA A 47 8.80 -2.83 8.22
C ALA A 47 8.05 -4.02 7.61
N VAL A 48 7.14 -4.62 8.36
CA VAL A 48 6.31 -5.75 7.91
C VAL A 48 4.85 -5.35 7.86
N SER A 49 4.17 -5.71 6.78
CA SER A 49 2.76 -5.49 6.56
C SER A 49 2.03 -6.81 6.38
N ALA A 50 0.84 -6.93 6.99
CA ALA A 50 -0.12 -7.92 6.54
C ALA A 50 -0.80 -7.48 5.24
N GLN A 51 -1.36 -8.44 4.49
CA GLN A 51 -2.07 -8.18 3.24
C GLN A 51 -3.60 -8.01 3.45
N ASN A 52 -4.08 -8.17 4.66
CA ASN A 52 -5.49 -8.00 5.06
C ASN A 52 -5.63 -8.10 6.59
N CYS A 53 -6.81 -7.74 7.11
CA CYS A 53 -7.28 -8.14 8.43
C CYS A 53 -8.81 -8.31 8.43
N ALA A 54 -9.36 -8.94 9.46
CA ALA A 54 -10.80 -9.08 9.64
C ALA A 54 -11.48 -7.77 10.07
N THR A 55 -12.80 -7.69 9.87
CA THR A 55 -13.64 -6.61 10.38
C THR A 55 -13.93 -6.73 11.88
N GLU A 56 -13.82 -7.94 12.41
CA GLU A 56 -14.24 -8.28 13.76
C GLU A 56 -13.07 -8.22 14.75
N VAL A 57 -13.37 -7.82 15.98
CA VAL A 57 -12.38 -7.76 17.06
C VAL A 57 -11.99 -9.18 17.50
N SER A 58 -13.00 -10.02 17.72
CA SER A 58 -12.87 -11.41 18.17
C SER A 58 -14.17 -12.16 17.94
N GLY A 59 -14.16 -13.47 18.10
CA GLY A 59 -15.37 -14.30 18.00
C GLY A 59 -15.21 -15.51 17.09
N ALA A 60 -16.32 -16.17 16.78
CA ALA A 60 -16.35 -17.40 15.97
C ALA A 60 -16.37 -17.08 14.46
N TYR A 61 -15.28 -16.57 13.97
CA TYR A 61 -15.05 -16.23 12.55
C TYR A 61 -13.97 -17.15 12.00
N THR A 62 -14.33 -18.38 11.74
CA THR A 62 -13.41 -19.44 11.33
C THR A 62 -12.60 -19.04 10.10
N GLY A 63 -11.27 -19.02 10.23
CA GLY A 63 -10.33 -18.68 9.16
C GLY A 63 -9.92 -17.20 9.10
N GLU A 64 -10.60 -16.30 9.84
CA GLU A 64 -10.27 -14.88 9.87
C GLU A 64 -9.09 -14.58 10.82
N VAL A 65 -8.31 -13.56 10.45
CA VAL A 65 -7.20 -13.03 11.25
C VAL A 65 -7.52 -11.59 11.64
N SER A 66 -7.70 -11.33 12.93
CA SER A 66 -8.04 -10.00 13.45
C SER A 66 -6.83 -9.05 13.38
N ALA A 67 -7.09 -7.73 13.43
CA ALA A 67 -6.03 -6.73 13.50
C ALA A 67 -5.14 -6.91 14.74
N ALA A 68 -5.73 -7.32 15.89
CA ALA A 68 -4.97 -7.65 17.10
C ALA A 68 -4.02 -8.83 16.88
N MET A 69 -4.46 -9.88 16.17
CA MET A 69 -3.59 -11.01 15.81
C MET A 69 -2.45 -10.55 14.89
N VAL A 70 -2.73 -9.70 13.89
CA VAL A 70 -1.70 -9.11 13.02
C VAL A 70 -0.69 -8.33 13.85
N ALA A 71 -1.13 -7.39 14.68
CA ALA A 71 -0.26 -6.58 15.54
C ALA A 71 0.61 -7.45 16.47
N SER A 72 0.06 -8.54 17.01
CA SER A 72 0.78 -9.46 17.91
C SER A 72 1.97 -10.18 17.24
N THR A 73 2.02 -10.22 15.91
CA THR A 73 3.17 -10.78 15.17
C THR A 73 4.38 -9.83 15.14
N GLY A 74 4.21 -8.56 15.51
CA GLY A 74 5.20 -7.49 15.34
C GLY A 74 5.08 -6.74 14.01
N SER A 75 4.03 -7.02 13.22
CA SER A 75 3.73 -6.25 12.01
C SER A 75 3.33 -4.82 12.35
N GLN A 76 3.79 -3.85 11.56
CA GLN A 76 3.49 -2.42 11.76
C GLN A 76 2.40 -1.91 10.80
N TYR A 77 2.18 -2.60 9.68
CA TYR A 77 1.29 -2.17 8.62
C TYR A 77 0.26 -3.24 8.27
N VAL A 78 -0.82 -2.80 7.62
CA VAL A 78 -1.77 -3.68 6.94
C VAL A 78 -2.22 -3.05 5.63
N ILE A 79 -2.23 -3.83 4.54
CA ILE A 79 -2.79 -3.45 3.24
C ILE A 79 -4.29 -3.72 3.27
N LEU A 80 -5.10 -2.70 2.96
CA LEU A 80 -6.56 -2.80 2.93
C LEU A 80 -7.12 -2.25 1.61
N GLY A 81 -8.16 -2.86 1.10
CA GLY A 81 -8.87 -2.41 -0.10
C GLY A 81 -8.16 -2.69 -1.41
N HIS A 82 -7.15 -3.58 -1.43
CA HIS A 82 -6.49 -4.01 -2.68
C HIS A 82 -7.52 -4.43 -3.71
N SER A 83 -7.29 -4.07 -4.98
CA SER A 83 -8.23 -4.29 -6.08
C SER A 83 -8.70 -5.75 -6.21
N GLU A 84 -7.82 -6.72 -5.98
CA GLU A 84 -8.18 -8.15 -5.95
C GLU A 84 -9.21 -8.45 -4.86
N ARG A 85 -9.09 -7.83 -3.67
CA ARG A 85 -10.03 -8.07 -2.59
C ARG A 85 -11.38 -7.42 -2.84
N ARG A 86 -11.40 -6.23 -3.45
CA ARG A 86 -12.63 -5.60 -3.92
C ARG A 86 -13.32 -6.45 -4.97
N SER A 87 -12.57 -6.98 -5.95
CA SER A 87 -13.11 -7.73 -7.09
C SER A 87 -13.47 -9.18 -6.77
N TYR A 88 -12.60 -9.91 -6.05
CA TYR A 88 -12.76 -11.36 -5.86
C TYR A 88 -13.47 -11.71 -4.56
N TYR A 89 -13.36 -10.85 -3.54
CA TYR A 89 -13.92 -11.10 -2.21
C TYR A 89 -15.03 -10.12 -1.83
N GLY A 90 -15.43 -9.23 -2.74
CA GLY A 90 -16.56 -8.31 -2.55
C GLY A 90 -16.34 -7.29 -1.43
N GLU A 91 -15.11 -6.89 -1.16
CA GLU A 91 -14.84 -5.84 -0.16
C GLU A 91 -15.35 -4.49 -0.64
N THR A 92 -16.35 -3.97 0.05
CA THR A 92 -16.94 -2.63 -0.17
C THR A 92 -16.27 -1.59 0.72
N ASP A 93 -16.51 -0.30 0.44
CA ASP A 93 -15.98 0.78 1.26
C ASP A 93 -16.49 0.71 2.71
N GLU A 94 -17.74 0.25 2.94
CA GLU A 94 -18.30 0.05 4.28
C GLU A 94 -17.57 -1.06 5.07
N ILE A 95 -17.16 -2.13 4.40
CA ILE A 95 -16.34 -3.18 5.00
C ILE A 95 -14.95 -2.61 5.34
N LEU A 96 -14.38 -1.83 4.42
CA LEU A 96 -13.05 -1.27 4.58
C LEU A 96 -12.97 -0.23 5.69
N VAL A 97 -14.00 0.61 5.89
CA VAL A 97 -14.09 1.51 7.05
C VAL A 97 -13.91 0.75 8.37
N LYS A 98 -14.60 -0.39 8.52
CA LYS A 98 -14.47 -1.23 9.73
C LYS A 98 -13.06 -1.78 9.88
N LYS A 99 -12.46 -2.27 8.80
CA LYS A 99 -11.08 -2.79 8.82
C LYS A 99 -10.05 -1.73 9.16
N VAL A 100 -10.18 -0.52 8.58
CA VAL A 100 -9.32 0.63 8.90
C VAL A 100 -9.43 0.96 10.39
N GLN A 101 -10.64 1.05 10.92
CA GLN A 101 -10.84 1.30 12.35
C GLN A 101 -10.17 0.23 13.21
N ARG A 102 -10.33 -1.08 12.88
CA ARG A 102 -9.69 -2.17 13.63
C ARG A 102 -8.17 -2.10 13.56
N ALA A 103 -7.60 -1.72 12.41
CA ALA A 103 -6.16 -1.54 12.26
C ALA A 103 -5.64 -0.42 13.18
N LEU A 104 -6.25 0.75 13.12
CA LEU A 104 -5.88 1.91 13.94
C LEU A 104 -6.02 1.66 15.45
N GLU A 105 -7.11 0.98 15.88
CA GLU A 105 -7.31 0.56 17.27
C GLU A 105 -6.20 -0.38 17.79
N ASN A 106 -5.47 -1.03 16.90
CA ASN A 106 -4.36 -1.94 17.23
C ASN A 106 -2.98 -1.38 16.84
N ASN A 107 -2.87 -0.07 16.65
CA ASN A 107 -1.63 0.64 16.30
C ASN A 107 -0.97 0.12 15.02
N LEU A 108 -1.77 -0.31 14.04
CA LEU A 108 -1.30 -0.65 12.70
C LEU A 108 -1.50 0.56 11.78
N ASP A 109 -0.45 0.96 11.09
CA ASP A 109 -0.57 1.88 9.97
C ASP A 109 -1.24 1.17 8.78
N VAL A 110 -2.01 1.91 8.00
CA VAL A 110 -2.80 1.33 6.90
C VAL A 110 -2.26 1.77 5.55
N ILE A 111 -2.01 0.82 4.66
CA ILE A 111 -1.82 1.08 3.23
C ILE A 111 -3.19 0.86 2.57
N PHE A 112 -3.90 1.95 2.28
CA PHE A 112 -5.25 1.91 1.74
C PHE A 112 -5.24 2.03 0.22
N CYS A 113 -5.77 1.01 -0.45
CA CYS A 113 -5.78 0.93 -1.91
C CYS A 113 -7.06 1.52 -2.50
N VAL A 114 -6.88 2.36 -3.50
CA VAL A 114 -7.94 2.97 -4.32
C VAL A 114 -7.61 2.85 -5.79
N GLY A 115 -8.60 2.76 -6.65
CA GLY A 115 -8.35 2.69 -8.08
C GLY A 115 -9.60 2.36 -8.89
N GLU A 116 -9.54 2.65 -10.17
CA GLU A 116 -10.62 2.45 -11.13
C GLU A 116 -10.35 1.28 -12.09
N VAL A 117 -11.43 0.67 -12.57
CA VAL A 117 -11.38 -0.33 -13.64
C VAL A 117 -11.40 0.34 -15.02
N LEU A 118 -11.06 -0.42 -16.08
CA LEU A 118 -10.96 0.10 -17.44
C LEU A 118 -12.24 0.80 -17.92
N ALA A 119 -13.39 0.21 -17.68
CA ALA A 119 -14.68 0.77 -18.10
C ALA A 119 -14.96 2.14 -17.46
N GLU A 120 -14.56 2.34 -16.20
CA GLU A 120 -14.70 3.62 -15.50
C GLU A 120 -13.76 4.68 -16.08
N ARG A 121 -12.53 4.27 -16.43
CA ARG A 121 -11.56 5.16 -17.05
C ARG A 121 -11.99 5.56 -18.46
N GLU A 122 -12.44 4.63 -19.28
CA GLU A 122 -12.93 4.90 -20.64
C GLU A 122 -14.18 5.80 -20.63
N ALA A 123 -15.01 5.68 -19.58
CA ALA A 123 -16.15 6.56 -19.36
C ALA A 123 -15.79 7.93 -18.79
N GLY A 124 -14.50 8.22 -18.54
CA GLY A 124 -14.02 9.48 -17.94
C GLY A 124 -14.37 9.64 -16.46
N LYS A 125 -14.74 8.56 -15.77
CA LYS A 125 -15.19 8.58 -14.36
C LYS A 125 -14.10 8.26 -13.33
N HIS A 126 -12.86 8.03 -13.76
CA HIS A 126 -11.76 7.59 -12.91
C HIS A 126 -11.52 8.50 -11.69
N PHE A 127 -11.59 9.81 -11.85
CA PHE A 127 -11.46 10.75 -10.73
C PHE A 127 -12.63 10.66 -9.74
N GLU A 128 -13.86 10.53 -10.23
CA GLU A 128 -15.05 10.37 -9.40
C GLU A 128 -14.98 9.08 -8.58
N VAL A 129 -14.60 7.97 -9.19
CA VAL A 129 -14.46 6.67 -8.54
C VAL A 129 -13.41 6.73 -7.43
N VAL A 130 -12.20 7.21 -7.74
CA VAL A 130 -11.11 7.31 -6.75
C VAL A 130 -11.49 8.26 -5.61
N LYS A 131 -12.11 9.41 -5.92
CA LYS A 131 -12.62 10.33 -4.90
C LYS A 131 -13.67 9.67 -4.01
N SER A 132 -14.61 8.93 -4.59
CA SER A 132 -15.65 8.21 -3.84
C SER A 132 -15.05 7.20 -2.87
N GLN A 133 -14.07 6.42 -3.31
CA GLN A 133 -13.37 5.44 -2.45
C GLN A 133 -12.62 6.11 -1.30
N LEU A 134 -11.96 7.26 -1.53
CA LEU A 134 -11.31 8.04 -0.47
C LEU A 134 -12.33 8.58 0.54
N VAL A 135 -13.40 9.20 0.04
CA VAL A 135 -14.45 9.80 0.88
C VAL A 135 -15.15 8.73 1.71
N ASN A 136 -15.60 7.66 1.08
CA ASN A 136 -16.37 6.62 1.77
C ASN A 136 -15.48 5.75 2.68
N GLY A 137 -14.23 5.49 2.29
CA GLY A 137 -13.34 4.59 3.02
C GLY A 137 -12.53 5.26 4.14
N LEU A 138 -12.18 6.56 3.99
CA LEU A 138 -11.21 7.20 4.89
C LEU A 138 -11.67 8.53 5.50
N PHE A 139 -12.59 9.30 4.87
CA PHE A 139 -12.86 10.68 5.31
C PHE A 139 -13.77 10.79 6.54
N ASN A 140 -14.09 9.68 7.15
CA ASN A 140 -14.65 9.59 8.52
C ASN A 140 -13.56 9.66 9.61
N LEU A 141 -12.27 9.58 9.26
CA LEU A 141 -11.15 9.67 10.19
C LEU A 141 -10.91 11.12 10.63
N SER A 142 -10.39 11.32 11.83
CA SER A 142 -9.82 12.60 12.25
C SER A 142 -8.48 12.87 11.54
N ALA A 143 -8.00 14.12 11.56
CA ALA A 143 -6.70 14.45 10.99
C ALA A 143 -5.56 13.65 11.63
N ASP A 144 -5.59 13.46 12.95
CA ASP A 144 -4.60 12.67 13.68
C ASP A 144 -4.61 11.19 13.24
N GLN A 145 -5.81 10.60 13.09
CA GLN A 145 -5.94 9.23 12.60
C GLN A 145 -5.44 9.10 11.15
N PHE A 146 -5.64 10.13 10.33
CA PHE A 146 -5.21 10.12 8.93
C PHE A 146 -3.69 10.12 8.79
N THR A 147 -2.92 10.57 9.78
CA THR A 147 -1.45 10.48 9.77
C THR A 147 -0.92 9.04 9.73
N HIS A 148 -1.75 8.06 10.07
CA HIS A 148 -1.46 6.62 10.01
C HIS A 148 -1.86 5.97 8.68
N ILE A 149 -2.25 6.78 7.69
CA ILE A 149 -2.69 6.29 6.38
C ILE A 149 -1.63 6.57 5.32
N VAL A 150 -1.31 5.53 4.56
CA VAL A 150 -0.63 5.59 3.28
C VAL A 150 -1.67 5.26 2.22
N VAL A 151 -1.75 6.02 1.15
CA VAL A 151 -2.67 5.73 0.04
C VAL A 151 -1.91 5.02 -1.08
N ALA A 152 -2.49 3.97 -1.66
CA ALA A 152 -1.94 3.32 -2.85
C ALA A 152 -2.94 3.44 -4.00
N TYR A 153 -2.52 4.06 -5.10
CA TYR A 153 -3.33 4.15 -6.30
C TYR A 153 -3.08 2.98 -7.23
N GLU A 154 -4.12 2.22 -7.50
CA GLU A 154 -4.09 1.06 -8.38
C GLU A 154 -4.87 1.38 -9.68
N PRO A 155 -4.21 1.67 -10.83
CA PRO A 155 -4.86 1.61 -12.13
C PRO A 155 -5.19 0.14 -12.44
N VAL A 156 -6.38 -0.34 -12.00
CA VAL A 156 -6.74 -1.79 -12.04
C VAL A 156 -6.63 -2.36 -13.45
N TRP A 157 -6.91 -1.55 -14.46
CA TRP A 157 -6.76 -1.89 -15.88
C TRP A 157 -5.31 -2.12 -16.34
N ALA A 158 -4.33 -1.70 -15.52
CA ALA A 158 -2.90 -1.86 -15.77
C ALA A 158 -2.22 -2.88 -14.84
N ILE A 159 -2.99 -3.66 -14.07
CA ILE A 159 -2.45 -4.69 -13.17
C ILE A 159 -2.59 -6.06 -13.82
N GLY A 160 -1.45 -6.71 -14.12
CA GLY A 160 -1.44 -8.07 -14.67
C GLY A 160 -1.99 -8.22 -16.10
N THR A 161 -2.31 -7.12 -16.77
CA THR A 161 -2.92 -7.12 -18.11
C THR A 161 -1.93 -6.96 -19.26
N GLY A 162 -0.66 -6.67 -18.94
CA GLY A 162 0.35 -6.27 -19.92
C GLY A 162 0.24 -4.81 -20.37
N LYS A 163 -0.80 -4.09 -19.96
CA LYS A 163 -0.90 -2.62 -20.12
C LYS A 163 -0.21 -1.94 -18.94
N THR A 164 0.35 -0.76 -19.18
CA THR A 164 0.92 0.10 -18.12
C THR A 164 0.31 1.48 -18.24
N ALA A 165 0.01 2.11 -17.10
CA ALA A 165 -0.27 3.54 -17.09
C ALA A 165 1.01 4.29 -17.46
N THR A 166 0.90 5.38 -18.21
CA THR A 166 2.04 6.28 -18.42
C THR A 166 2.39 6.98 -17.10
N SER A 167 3.64 7.44 -16.97
CA SER A 167 4.07 8.23 -15.82
C SER A 167 3.22 9.50 -15.66
N ALA A 168 2.84 10.14 -16.76
CA ALA A 168 1.94 11.30 -16.76
C ALA A 168 0.54 10.95 -16.21
N GLN A 169 -0.04 9.80 -16.60
CA GLN A 169 -1.34 9.35 -16.07
C GLN A 169 -1.25 9.02 -14.57
N ALA A 170 -0.14 8.43 -14.14
CA ALA A 170 0.12 8.19 -12.72
C ALA A 170 0.22 9.53 -11.97
N GLY A 171 1.05 10.46 -12.43
CA GLY A 171 1.23 11.78 -11.84
C GLY A 171 -0.06 12.58 -11.73
N GLU A 172 -0.89 12.58 -12.79
CA GLU A 172 -2.20 13.25 -12.78
C GLU A 172 -3.13 12.72 -11.68
N MET A 173 -3.25 11.40 -11.54
CA MET A 173 -4.11 10.81 -10.51
C MET A 173 -3.53 11.02 -9.11
N HIS A 174 -2.21 10.92 -8.93
CA HIS A 174 -1.57 11.19 -7.65
C HIS A 174 -1.77 12.64 -7.21
N ALA A 175 -1.60 13.62 -8.10
CA ALA A 175 -1.90 15.02 -7.84
C ALA A 175 -3.38 15.23 -7.44
N PHE A 176 -4.30 14.55 -8.12
CA PHE A 176 -5.72 14.60 -7.80
C PHE A 176 -6.02 14.01 -6.41
N ILE A 177 -5.41 12.88 -6.04
CA ILE A 177 -5.54 12.26 -4.72
C ILE A 177 -5.02 13.22 -3.65
N ARG A 178 -3.82 13.76 -3.81
CA ARG A 178 -3.20 14.72 -2.87
C ARG A 178 -4.07 15.95 -2.69
N LYS A 179 -4.59 16.53 -3.79
CA LYS A 179 -5.52 17.63 -3.72
C LYS A 179 -6.80 17.27 -2.97
N THR A 180 -7.36 16.09 -3.20
CA THR A 180 -8.58 15.62 -2.54
C THR A 180 -8.36 15.47 -1.03
N ILE A 181 -7.20 15.00 -0.60
CA ILE A 181 -6.80 14.94 0.82
C ILE A 181 -6.63 16.36 1.38
N ALA A 182 -5.98 17.26 0.64
CA ALA A 182 -5.79 18.64 1.07
C ALA A 182 -7.11 19.39 1.25
N ASP A 183 -8.06 19.18 0.37
CA ASP A 183 -9.41 19.78 0.44
C ASP A 183 -10.16 19.33 1.70
N LYS A 184 -9.87 18.15 2.25
CA LYS A 184 -10.51 17.62 3.47
C LYS A 184 -9.73 17.97 4.75
N TYR A 185 -8.43 17.77 4.77
CA TYR A 185 -7.60 17.80 5.98
C TYR A 185 -6.59 18.95 6.02
N GLY A 186 -6.49 19.72 4.94
CA GLY A 186 -5.50 20.79 4.79
C GLY A 186 -4.19 20.32 4.14
N LYS A 187 -3.41 21.30 3.68
CA LYS A 187 -2.17 21.06 2.92
C LYS A 187 -1.13 20.28 3.72
N GLU A 188 -0.97 20.58 5.01
CA GLU A 188 0.03 19.93 5.86
C GLU A 188 -0.19 18.42 5.94
N VAL A 189 -1.43 17.97 6.17
CA VAL A 189 -1.75 16.53 6.21
C VAL A 189 -1.52 15.90 4.84
N ALA A 190 -1.94 16.57 3.76
CA ALA A 190 -1.78 16.06 2.41
C ALA A 190 -0.31 15.92 2.00
N ASP A 191 0.53 16.90 2.34
CA ASP A 191 1.97 16.87 2.02
C ASP A 191 2.71 15.78 2.80
N ASN A 192 2.24 15.44 4.01
CA ASN A 192 2.82 14.38 4.84
C ASN A 192 2.23 12.98 4.55
N THR A 193 1.21 12.87 3.72
CA THR A 193 0.63 11.58 3.33
C THR A 193 1.38 10.99 2.15
N SER A 194 1.97 9.81 2.30
CA SER A 194 2.58 9.09 1.19
C SER A 194 1.51 8.53 0.25
N ILE A 195 1.66 8.77 -1.05
CA ILE A 195 0.79 8.24 -2.11
C ILE A 195 1.62 7.35 -3.02
N LEU A 196 1.36 6.05 -2.99
CA LEU A 196 2.10 5.02 -3.70
C LEU A 196 1.45 4.69 -5.05
N TYR A 197 2.25 4.44 -6.06
CA TYR A 197 1.78 3.88 -7.32
C TYR A 197 1.68 2.36 -7.23
N GLY A 198 0.49 1.80 -7.39
CA GLY A 198 0.16 0.37 -7.28
C GLY A 198 -0.05 -0.34 -8.62
N GLY A 199 0.23 0.31 -9.74
CA GLY A 199 0.24 -0.34 -11.05
C GLY A 199 1.52 -1.11 -11.32
N SER A 200 1.72 -1.54 -12.58
CA SER A 200 2.93 -2.27 -12.98
C SER A 200 4.18 -1.40 -12.85
N CYS A 201 4.94 -1.63 -11.78
CA CYS A 201 6.23 -0.98 -11.51
C CYS A 201 7.35 -2.04 -11.49
N ASN A 202 8.46 -1.74 -12.16
CA ASN A 202 9.62 -2.62 -12.28
C ASN A 202 10.90 -1.78 -12.43
N PRO A 203 12.11 -2.39 -12.42
CA PRO A 203 13.37 -1.64 -12.51
C PRO A 203 13.52 -0.71 -13.72
N LYS A 204 12.78 -0.97 -14.81
CA LYS A 204 12.93 -0.20 -16.06
C LYS A 204 12.10 1.09 -16.07
N ASN A 205 10.98 1.12 -15.33
CA ASN A 205 10.05 2.27 -15.32
C ASN A 205 9.96 2.99 -13.97
N ALA A 206 10.58 2.45 -12.93
CA ALA A 206 10.51 3.02 -11.58
C ALA A 206 11.02 4.47 -11.51
N ASP A 207 12.15 4.75 -12.15
CA ASP A 207 12.76 6.09 -12.17
C ASP A 207 11.84 7.13 -12.82
N GLU A 208 11.20 6.78 -13.95
CA GLU A 208 10.24 7.65 -14.65
C GLU A 208 8.96 7.88 -13.83
N LEU A 209 8.48 6.86 -13.12
CA LEU A 209 7.31 6.98 -12.25
C LEU A 209 7.61 7.86 -11.03
N PHE A 210 8.75 7.65 -10.38
CA PHE A 210 9.09 8.34 -9.13
C PHE A 210 9.59 9.77 -9.34
N CYS A 211 9.93 10.17 -10.57
CA CYS A 211 10.20 11.58 -10.87
C CYS A 211 8.92 12.45 -10.94
N GLN A 212 7.72 11.86 -10.94
CA GLN A 212 6.47 12.61 -10.85
C GLN A 212 6.31 13.17 -9.43
N ALA A 213 6.03 14.47 -9.33
CA ALA A 213 6.06 15.23 -8.07
C ALA A 213 5.18 14.65 -6.93
N ASP A 214 4.07 14.01 -7.28
CA ASP A 214 3.12 13.48 -6.31
C ASP A 214 3.19 11.95 -6.13
N VAL A 215 4.15 11.28 -6.78
CA VAL A 215 4.38 9.84 -6.65
C VAL A 215 5.46 9.59 -5.59
N ASP A 216 5.05 9.30 -4.36
CA ASP A 216 5.98 9.16 -3.22
C ASP A 216 6.66 7.79 -3.15
N GLY A 217 6.26 6.84 -3.98
CA GLY A 217 6.82 5.49 -3.99
C GLY A 217 5.91 4.51 -4.73
N GLY A 218 6.09 3.22 -4.46
CA GLY A 218 5.32 2.17 -5.13
C GLY A 218 4.84 1.07 -4.20
N LEU A 219 3.64 0.54 -4.48
CA LEU A 219 3.16 -0.73 -3.95
C LEU A 219 3.48 -1.80 -5.00
N ILE A 220 4.53 -2.59 -4.73
CA ILE A 220 5.18 -3.44 -5.73
C ILE A 220 4.68 -4.89 -5.63
N GLY A 221 4.09 -5.39 -6.71
CA GLY A 221 3.67 -6.79 -6.84
C GLY A 221 4.80 -7.70 -7.33
N GLY A 222 4.68 -8.23 -8.55
CA GLY A 222 5.57 -9.27 -9.09
C GLY A 222 7.07 -8.97 -9.04
N ALA A 223 7.49 -7.70 -9.22
CA ALA A 223 8.90 -7.33 -9.15
C ALA A 223 9.48 -7.45 -7.73
N SER A 224 8.65 -7.44 -6.67
CA SER A 224 9.10 -7.64 -5.29
C SER A 224 9.50 -9.09 -4.98
N LEU A 225 9.14 -10.05 -5.85
CA LEU A 225 9.50 -11.47 -5.69
C LEU A 225 10.96 -11.77 -6.03
N LYS A 226 11.71 -10.77 -6.51
CA LYS A 226 13.15 -10.83 -6.74
C LYS A 226 13.81 -9.69 -5.98
N ALA A 227 14.67 -10.04 -5.03
CA ALA A 227 15.34 -9.06 -4.17
C ALA A 227 16.12 -8.01 -4.96
N ASP A 228 16.78 -8.39 -6.06
CA ASP A 228 17.54 -7.46 -6.91
C ASP A 228 16.62 -6.47 -7.66
N ASP A 229 15.50 -6.94 -8.20
CA ASP A 229 14.51 -6.08 -8.86
C ASP A 229 13.90 -5.11 -7.86
N PHE A 230 13.57 -5.60 -6.66
CA PHE A 230 13.02 -4.76 -5.59
C PHE A 230 14.03 -3.71 -5.13
N MET A 231 15.30 -4.09 -4.95
CA MET A 231 16.37 -3.14 -4.62
C MET A 231 16.60 -2.09 -5.69
N ALA A 232 16.52 -2.46 -6.98
CA ALA A 232 16.61 -1.50 -8.07
C ALA A 232 15.49 -0.46 -8.02
N ILE A 233 14.26 -0.86 -7.65
CA ILE A 233 13.11 0.04 -7.46
C ILE A 233 13.34 0.95 -6.25
N ILE A 234 13.82 0.42 -5.12
CA ILE A 234 14.17 1.22 -3.92
C ILE A 234 15.24 2.26 -4.28
N THR A 235 16.27 1.85 -5.01
CA THR A 235 17.34 2.76 -5.45
C THR A 235 16.82 3.85 -6.40
N ALA A 236 15.87 3.52 -7.27
CA ALA A 236 15.22 4.52 -8.10
C ALA A 236 14.49 5.58 -7.24
N ARG A 237 13.77 5.15 -6.18
CA ARG A 237 13.07 6.09 -5.28
C ARG A 237 14.04 6.99 -4.48
N GLN A 238 15.23 6.50 -4.12
CA GLN A 238 16.24 7.29 -3.40
C GLN A 238 16.79 8.50 -4.18
N LYS A 239 16.60 8.53 -5.51
CA LYS A 239 17.08 9.64 -6.35
C LYS A 239 16.12 10.84 -6.39
N HIS A 240 14.89 10.61 -5.96
CA HIS A 240 13.79 11.58 -6.01
C HIS A 240 13.21 11.84 -4.63
#